data_c2d2b58c49680e4a68019bffd24776e1
#
_entry.id   c2d2b58c49680e4a68019bffd24776e1
#
_cell.length_a   1.000
_cell.length_b   1.000
_cell.length_c   1.000
_cell.angle_alpha   90.00
_cell.angle_beta   90.00
_cell.angle_gamma   90.00
#
_symmetry.space_group_name_H-M   'P 1'
#
loop_
_entity.id
_entity.type
_entity.pdbx_description
1 polymer ?
#
loop_
_entity_poly.entity_id
_entity_poly.type
_entity_poly.pdbx_seq_one_letter_code
_entity_poly.pdbx_strand_id
1 'polypeptide(L)'
;MTVQRLVVVGGSLAGLRAVEAARKAGFEGSITLIGAERHLPYDRPPLSKEFLDVTDPGVEAPIPFFRGDDVFADELMVELVLGAPATGLDVHRKIVFVGDQAIGYDALVIATGSQLRTLPDSEHLDGVHGLRTLDDSLAIRAALDAGARTVVIGAGFIGSEVASSAQKRGVDVTVVEALPTPLVRATGTVMGAAIASLHDRNGTTLICGTGVEALEGDGRVQRVVLDDGSVLDADLVVVGIGVSPCTSWLEGSGLTLDNGIVCDETLWTGVPGVYAAGDVANWPNPMFGVRQRMENWTAAAEQGATAARNALDPEHAKPYETVPYFWSDWYGSRIQFVGVPESEEVLLVDGDVDNDDRWTALYRQGGRIVGALTLNGQTVIMKYRRMIAQKASWGDALEFAEKRRASALAKATASNE
;
A
#
# COMPACT_ATOMS: atom_id res chain seq x y z
N MET A 1 24.26 5.59 -25.52
CA MET A 1 25.06 6.50 -24.64
C MET A 1 25.16 5.83 -23.28
N THR A 2 26.33 5.82 -22.68
CA THR A 2 26.51 5.23 -21.35
C THR A 2 25.87 6.14 -20.30
N VAL A 3 24.98 5.63 -19.46
CA VAL A 3 24.37 6.36 -18.34
C VAL A 3 25.46 6.68 -17.32
N GLN A 4 25.57 7.94 -16.88
CA GLN A 4 26.52 8.40 -15.86
C GLN A 4 25.79 8.98 -14.63
N ARG A 5 24.56 9.48 -14.82
CA ARG A 5 23.77 10.12 -13.77
C ARG A 5 22.39 9.48 -13.71
N LEU A 6 22.14 8.75 -12.64
CA LEU A 6 20.81 8.23 -12.31
C LEU A 6 20.15 9.15 -11.28
N VAL A 7 18.98 9.68 -11.61
CA VAL A 7 18.14 10.41 -10.66
C VAL A 7 16.94 9.54 -10.31
N VAL A 8 16.64 9.43 -9.03
CA VAL A 8 15.47 8.73 -8.49
C VAL A 8 14.62 9.74 -7.72
N VAL A 9 13.39 9.96 -8.15
CA VAL A 9 12.43 10.87 -7.49
C VAL A 9 11.43 10.06 -6.70
N GLY A 10 11.54 10.14 -5.37
CA GLY A 10 10.72 9.40 -4.40
C GLY A 10 11.57 8.66 -3.39
N GLY A 11 11.74 9.25 -2.19
CA GLY A 11 12.55 8.72 -1.08
C GLY A 11 11.83 7.66 -0.24
N SER A 12 11.11 6.71 -0.87
CA SER A 12 10.43 5.62 -0.17
C SER A 12 10.88 4.26 -0.75
N LEU A 13 10.12 3.18 -0.50
CA LEU A 13 10.48 1.82 -0.84
C LEU A 13 10.91 1.63 -2.30
N ALA A 14 10.09 2.07 -3.27
CA ALA A 14 10.39 1.89 -4.69
C ALA A 14 11.68 2.61 -5.08
N GLY A 15 11.89 3.85 -4.60
CA GLY A 15 13.12 4.61 -4.85
C GLY A 15 14.35 3.97 -4.21
N LEU A 16 14.26 3.51 -2.96
CA LEU A 16 15.36 2.78 -2.31
C LEU A 16 15.73 1.51 -3.10
N ARG A 17 14.73 0.71 -3.50
CA ARG A 17 14.97 -0.51 -4.28
C ARG A 17 15.55 -0.21 -5.66
N ALA A 18 15.22 0.94 -6.25
CA ALA A 18 15.86 1.40 -7.49
C ALA A 18 17.35 1.69 -7.28
N VAL A 19 17.69 2.42 -6.22
CA VAL A 19 19.09 2.72 -5.84
C VAL A 19 19.88 1.44 -5.56
N GLU A 20 19.35 0.57 -4.69
CA GLU A 20 20.00 -0.70 -4.34
C GLU A 20 20.22 -1.59 -5.58
N ALA A 21 19.22 -1.65 -6.47
CA ALA A 21 19.30 -2.44 -7.70
C ALA A 21 20.32 -1.89 -8.69
N ALA A 22 20.45 -0.55 -8.79
CA ALA A 22 21.46 0.08 -9.63
C ALA A 22 22.87 -0.27 -9.15
N ARG A 23 23.15 -0.14 -7.85
CA ARG A 23 24.46 -0.51 -7.29
C ARG A 23 24.75 -2.00 -7.44
N LYS A 24 23.77 -2.85 -7.15
CA LYS A 24 23.89 -4.31 -7.34
C LYS A 24 24.13 -4.71 -8.79
N ALA A 25 23.66 -3.94 -9.75
CA ALA A 25 23.94 -4.13 -11.18
C ALA A 25 25.33 -3.63 -11.62
N GLY A 26 26.12 -3.09 -10.70
CA GLY A 26 27.47 -2.58 -10.97
C GLY A 26 27.49 -1.15 -11.54
N PHE A 27 26.44 -0.38 -11.36
CA PHE A 27 26.43 1.02 -11.77
C PHE A 27 27.36 1.86 -10.88
N GLU A 28 28.41 2.44 -11.47
CA GLU A 28 29.42 3.25 -10.77
C GLU A 28 29.19 4.77 -10.92
N GLY A 29 28.22 5.19 -11.77
CA GLY A 29 27.88 6.59 -11.95
C GLY A 29 27.23 7.23 -10.71
N SER A 30 26.99 8.54 -10.76
CA SER A 30 26.33 9.24 -9.66
C SER A 30 24.86 8.84 -9.53
N ILE A 31 24.38 8.72 -8.29
CA ILE A 31 22.95 8.52 -7.96
C ILE A 31 22.51 9.64 -7.05
N THR A 32 21.43 10.34 -7.42
CA THR A 32 20.75 11.32 -6.58
C THR A 32 19.36 10.78 -6.25
N LEU A 33 19.02 10.68 -4.95
CA LEU A 33 17.70 10.30 -4.46
C LEU A 33 17.00 11.52 -3.88
N ILE A 34 15.85 11.89 -4.49
CA ILE A 34 15.07 13.07 -4.11
C ILE A 34 13.85 12.59 -3.31
N GLY A 35 13.66 13.12 -2.09
CA GLY A 35 12.55 12.81 -1.20
C GLY A 35 11.84 14.06 -0.70
N ALA A 36 10.50 14.08 -0.76
CA ALA A 36 9.70 15.18 -0.23
C ALA A 36 9.72 15.22 1.31
N GLU A 37 9.83 14.07 1.96
CA GLU A 37 9.95 13.94 3.42
C GLU A 37 11.39 14.19 3.87
N ARG A 38 11.55 14.66 5.12
CA ARG A 38 12.87 14.93 5.73
C ARG A 38 13.56 13.66 6.22
N HIS A 39 12.79 12.59 6.33
CA HIS A 39 13.23 11.32 6.87
C HIS A 39 13.95 10.49 5.81
N LEU A 40 14.93 9.70 6.26
CA LEU A 40 15.49 8.62 5.43
C LEU A 40 14.39 7.65 5.00
N PRO A 41 14.56 6.91 3.90
CA PRO A 41 13.61 5.88 3.49
C PRO A 41 13.30 4.89 4.62
N TYR A 42 12.01 4.75 4.94
CA TYR A 42 11.50 3.91 6.02
C TYR A 42 10.34 3.03 5.54
N ASP A 43 10.05 1.98 6.31
CA ASP A 43 8.97 1.05 6.02
C ASP A 43 7.62 1.62 6.49
N ARG A 44 6.64 1.76 5.55
CA ARG A 44 5.34 2.37 5.85
C ARG A 44 4.34 1.42 6.53
N PRO A 45 4.30 0.09 6.21
CA PRO A 45 3.33 -0.81 6.82
C PRO A 45 3.32 -0.80 8.35
N PRO A 46 4.44 -0.64 9.08
CA PRO A 46 4.42 -0.52 10.52
C PRO A 46 3.68 0.70 11.07
N LEU A 47 3.54 1.79 10.29
CA LEU A 47 2.97 3.07 10.73
C LEU A 47 1.51 2.98 11.20
N SER A 48 0.73 2.04 10.66
CA SER A 48 -0.67 1.78 11.03
C SER A 48 -0.82 0.61 12.01
N LYS A 49 0.28 -0.06 12.39
CA LYS A 49 0.32 -1.30 13.17
C LYS A 49 1.22 -1.13 14.42
N GLU A 50 2.39 -1.78 14.39
CA GLU A 50 3.31 -1.83 15.54
C GLU A 50 3.68 -0.43 16.05
N PHE A 51 3.81 0.56 15.14
CA PHE A 51 4.14 1.92 15.52
C PHE A 51 3.00 2.61 16.33
N LEU A 52 1.74 2.32 16.02
CA LEU A 52 0.59 2.76 16.79
C LEU A 52 0.28 1.85 17.99
N ASP A 53 0.69 0.58 17.95
CA ASP A 53 0.36 -0.43 18.97
C ASP A 53 1.14 -0.27 20.29
N VAL A 54 2.27 0.43 20.28
CA VAL A 54 3.07 0.66 21.51
C VAL A 54 2.25 1.50 22.50
N THR A 55 1.86 0.88 23.61
CA THR A 55 0.99 1.47 24.63
C THR A 55 1.72 1.91 25.90
N ASP A 56 2.98 1.52 26.09
CA ASP A 56 3.74 1.88 27.28
C ASP A 56 4.11 3.37 27.24
N PRO A 57 3.68 4.17 28.26
CA PRO A 57 4.02 5.58 28.33
C PRO A 57 5.54 5.78 28.42
N GLY A 58 6.09 6.62 27.54
CA GLY A 58 7.52 6.92 27.51
C GLY A 58 8.39 5.95 26.69
N VAL A 59 7.81 4.89 26.11
CA VAL A 59 8.50 4.06 25.12
C VAL A 59 8.32 4.66 23.75
N GLU A 60 9.42 5.17 23.15
CA GLU A 60 9.41 5.57 21.75
C GLU A 60 9.33 4.32 20.86
N ALA A 61 8.37 4.28 19.93
CA ALA A 61 8.37 3.26 18.91
C ALA A 61 9.59 3.51 17.99
N PRO A 62 10.41 2.49 17.74
CA PRO A 62 11.55 2.66 16.85
C PRO A 62 11.04 2.98 15.44
N ILE A 63 11.60 4.05 14.83
CA ILE A 63 11.27 4.38 13.44
C ILE A 63 11.80 3.25 12.55
N PRO A 64 10.96 2.67 11.68
CA PRO A 64 11.33 1.52 10.86
C PRO A 64 12.16 1.93 9.64
N PHE A 65 13.32 2.57 9.84
CA PHE A 65 14.23 2.90 8.76
C PHE A 65 14.75 1.64 8.05
N PHE A 66 14.77 1.68 6.73
CA PHE A 66 15.34 0.56 5.96
C PHE A 66 16.86 0.49 6.08
N ARG A 67 17.54 1.64 6.17
CA ARG A 67 19.01 1.79 6.22
C ARG A 67 19.38 3.00 7.06
N GLY A 68 20.56 2.96 7.66
CA GLY A 68 21.17 4.12 8.29
C GLY A 68 21.83 5.06 7.29
N ASP A 69 22.19 6.27 7.73
CA ASP A 69 22.89 7.28 6.93
C ASP A 69 24.22 6.76 6.35
N ASP A 70 24.94 5.97 7.11
CA ASP A 70 26.21 5.34 6.74
C ASP A 70 26.06 4.45 5.50
N VAL A 71 24.99 3.68 5.39
CA VAL A 71 24.72 2.84 4.22
C VAL A 71 24.49 3.67 2.98
N PHE A 72 23.76 4.79 3.08
CA PHE A 72 23.54 5.68 1.94
C PHE A 72 24.83 6.38 1.51
N ALA A 73 25.64 6.84 2.46
CA ALA A 73 26.88 7.57 2.18
C ALA A 73 28.01 6.65 1.69
N ASP A 74 28.26 5.55 2.40
CA ASP A 74 29.49 4.76 2.23
C ASP A 74 29.29 3.53 1.32
N GLU A 75 28.13 2.86 1.40
CA GLU A 75 27.89 1.66 0.60
C GLU A 75 27.17 1.97 -0.72
N LEU A 76 26.08 2.76 -0.66
CA LEU A 76 25.29 3.11 -1.83
C LEU A 76 25.82 4.35 -2.55
N MET A 77 26.64 5.16 -1.90
CA MET A 77 27.23 6.40 -2.45
C MET A 77 26.18 7.25 -3.16
N VAL A 78 25.09 7.59 -2.43
CA VAL A 78 23.92 8.30 -2.93
C VAL A 78 23.90 9.72 -2.39
N GLU A 79 23.74 10.68 -3.26
CA GLU A 79 23.40 12.04 -2.87
C GLU A 79 21.92 12.08 -2.47
N LEU A 80 21.63 12.39 -1.20
CA LEU A 80 20.29 12.51 -0.66
C LEU A 80 19.82 13.98 -0.70
N VAL A 81 18.69 14.23 -1.37
CA VAL A 81 17.99 15.51 -1.40
C VAL A 81 16.64 15.30 -0.72
N LEU A 82 16.63 15.44 0.61
CA LEU A 82 15.45 15.16 1.45
C LEU A 82 14.77 16.45 1.94
N GLY A 83 13.47 16.38 2.23
CA GLY A 83 12.65 17.52 2.66
C GLY A 83 12.36 18.51 1.54
N ALA A 84 12.57 18.13 0.31
CA ALA A 84 12.42 18.98 -0.86
C ALA A 84 11.70 18.21 -2.00
N PRO A 85 10.40 18.44 -2.21
CA PRO A 85 9.66 17.77 -3.29
C PRO A 85 10.13 18.24 -4.66
N ALA A 86 10.13 17.31 -5.63
CA ALA A 86 10.27 17.68 -7.03
C ALA A 86 9.08 18.53 -7.47
N THR A 87 9.36 19.62 -8.20
CA THR A 87 8.36 20.63 -8.60
C THR A 87 8.12 20.68 -10.10
N GLY A 88 8.95 20.01 -10.90
CA GLY A 88 8.79 19.96 -12.36
C GLY A 88 9.79 19.03 -13.03
N LEU A 89 9.47 18.67 -14.27
CA LEU A 89 10.31 17.82 -15.13
C LEU A 89 10.38 18.41 -16.55
N ASP A 90 11.59 18.66 -17.02
CA ASP A 90 11.89 18.98 -18.42
C ASP A 90 12.54 17.76 -19.09
N VAL A 91 11.74 16.99 -19.83
CA VAL A 91 12.20 15.76 -20.48
C VAL A 91 13.16 16.03 -21.64
N HIS A 92 13.09 17.21 -22.28
CA HIS A 92 13.95 17.57 -23.41
C HIS A 92 15.36 17.97 -22.96
N ARG A 93 15.43 18.71 -21.86
CA ARG A 93 16.68 19.12 -21.24
C ARG A 93 17.22 18.07 -20.26
N LYS A 94 16.43 17.06 -19.96
CA LYS A 94 16.72 16.02 -18.95
C LYS A 94 17.02 16.64 -17.59
N ILE A 95 16.09 17.45 -17.07
CA ILE A 95 16.24 18.15 -15.79
C ILE A 95 15.01 17.87 -14.92
N VAL A 96 15.26 17.49 -13.65
CA VAL A 96 14.26 17.51 -12.57
C VAL A 96 14.46 18.81 -11.78
N PHE A 97 13.38 19.53 -11.51
CA PHE A 97 13.41 20.74 -10.67
C PHE A 97 13.00 20.39 -9.25
N VAL A 98 13.77 20.93 -8.29
CA VAL A 98 13.51 20.83 -6.85
C VAL A 98 13.62 22.24 -6.26
N GLY A 99 12.50 22.94 -6.12
CA GLY A 99 12.50 24.37 -5.88
C GLY A 99 13.27 25.11 -6.99
N ASP A 100 14.28 25.88 -6.59
CA ASP A 100 15.18 26.61 -7.53
C ASP A 100 16.32 25.76 -8.08
N GLN A 101 16.50 24.55 -7.60
CA GLN A 101 17.58 23.66 -8.01
C GLN A 101 17.20 22.87 -9.27
N ALA A 102 18.12 22.77 -10.22
CA ALA A 102 17.97 22.01 -11.47
C ALA A 102 18.94 20.81 -11.45
N ILE A 103 18.40 19.60 -11.39
CA ILE A 103 19.16 18.35 -11.29
C ILE A 103 19.10 17.62 -12.63
N GLY A 104 20.24 17.53 -13.32
CA GLY A 104 20.34 16.87 -14.62
C GLY A 104 20.50 15.36 -14.50
N TYR A 105 19.87 14.59 -15.40
CA TYR A 105 19.95 13.12 -15.43
C TYR A 105 20.31 12.57 -16.81
N ASP A 106 20.84 11.38 -16.88
CA ASP A 106 20.92 10.56 -18.08
C ASP A 106 19.83 9.49 -18.08
N ALA A 107 19.54 8.93 -16.89
CA ALA A 107 18.41 8.06 -16.60
C ALA A 107 17.61 8.56 -15.37
N LEU A 108 16.29 8.42 -15.40
CA LEU A 108 15.35 8.87 -14.36
C LEU A 108 14.40 7.74 -13.99
N VAL A 109 14.26 7.49 -12.69
CA VAL A 109 13.21 6.63 -12.12
C VAL A 109 12.27 7.51 -11.30
N ILE A 110 10.99 7.58 -11.70
CA ILE A 110 9.95 8.30 -10.98
C ILE A 110 9.23 7.32 -10.06
N ALA A 111 9.41 7.50 -8.76
CA ALA A 111 8.92 6.64 -7.69
C ALA A 111 8.16 7.45 -6.61
N THR A 112 7.46 8.51 -7.02
CA THR A 112 6.78 9.48 -6.15
C THR A 112 5.57 8.92 -5.41
N GLY A 113 5.12 7.73 -5.80
CA GLY A 113 4.06 7.02 -5.10
C GLY A 113 2.69 7.70 -5.23
N SER A 114 1.98 7.75 -4.11
CA SER A 114 0.63 8.29 -4.00
C SER A 114 0.49 9.21 -2.80
N GLN A 115 -0.48 10.12 -2.86
CA GLN A 115 -0.88 11.04 -1.80
C GLN A 115 -2.30 10.73 -1.35
N LEU A 116 -2.62 11.08 -0.12
CA LEU A 116 -3.94 10.90 0.47
C LEU A 116 -4.99 11.73 -0.27
N ARG A 117 -6.20 11.18 -0.36
CA ARG A 117 -7.39 11.96 -0.65
C ARG A 117 -7.87 12.60 0.63
N THR A 118 -8.18 13.90 0.59
CA THR A 118 -8.69 14.67 1.70
C THR A 118 -10.20 14.86 1.59
N LEU A 119 -10.85 15.12 2.69
CA LEU A 119 -12.23 15.60 2.68
C LEU A 119 -12.23 17.11 2.38
N PRO A 120 -13.18 17.62 1.60
CA PRO A 120 -13.31 19.06 1.40
C PRO A 120 -13.45 19.79 2.75
N ASP A 121 -12.91 20.99 2.81
CA ASP A 121 -13.03 21.90 3.96
C ASP A 121 -12.55 21.34 5.32
N SER A 122 -11.72 20.27 5.31
CA SER A 122 -11.20 19.65 6.54
C SER A 122 -9.84 20.21 7.00
N GLU A 123 -9.14 20.95 6.15
CA GLU A 123 -7.74 21.38 6.35
C GLU A 123 -7.57 22.41 7.48
N HIS A 124 -8.65 23.08 7.88
CA HIS A 124 -8.63 24.10 8.93
C HIS A 124 -8.90 23.54 10.35
N LEU A 125 -9.18 22.24 10.47
CA LEU A 125 -9.51 21.60 11.73
C LEU A 125 -8.33 20.76 12.25
N ASP A 126 -7.76 21.16 13.38
CA ASP A 126 -6.85 20.30 14.11
C ASP A 126 -7.53 18.99 14.52
N GLY A 127 -6.78 17.89 14.58
CA GLY A 127 -7.29 16.57 14.93
C GLY A 127 -7.90 15.81 13.75
N VAL A 128 -7.83 16.35 12.53
CA VAL A 128 -8.16 15.62 11.30
C VAL A 128 -6.86 15.21 10.61
N HIS A 129 -6.65 13.91 10.47
CA HIS A 129 -5.43 13.36 9.88
C HIS A 129 -5.74 12.29 8.84
N GLY A 130 -4.90 12.18 7.83
CA GLY A 130 -4.78 10.93 7.09
C GLY A 130 -3.56 10.15 7.59
N LEU A 131 -3.32 8.95 7.10
CA LEU A 131 -2.13 8.19 7.45
C LEU A 131 -1.34 7.79 6.20
N ARG A 132 -0.25 8.49 5.96
CA ARG A 132 0.68 8.20 4.85
C ARG A 132 2.14 8.30 5.29
N THR A 133 2.48 9.30 6.09
CA THR A 133 3.84 9.63 6.51
C THR A 133 4.10 9.25 7.96
N LEU A 134 5.37 9.26 8.34
CA LEU A 134 5.78 9.10 9.75
C LEU A 134 5.18 10.20 10.62
N ASP A 135 5.18 11.44 10.13
CA ASP A 135 4.65 12.59 10.88
C ASP A 135 3.13 12.45 11.12
N ASP A 136 2.37 11.91 10.14
CA ASP A 136 0.95 11.58 10.32
C ASP A 136 0.76 10.55 11.44
N SER A 137 1.56 9.49 11.42
CA SER A 137 1.48 8.42 12.42
C SER A 137 1.83 8.91 13.82
N LEU A 138 2.83 9.80 13.94
CA LEU A 138 3.18 10.45 15.22
C LEU A 138 2.02 11.30 15.76
N ALA A 139 1.35 12.09 14.90
CA ALA A 139 0.21 12.92 15.29
C ALA A 139 -0.98 12.05 15.73
N ILE A 140 -1.33 11.01 14.96
CA ILE A 140 -2.39 10.06 15.32
C ILE A 140 -2.05 9.37 16.65
N ARG A 141 -0.82 8.88 16.80
CA ARG A 141 -0.36 8.23 18.05
C ARG A 141 -0.52 9.15 19.25
N ALA A 142 -0.09 10.42 19.16
CA ALA A 142 -0.22 11.39 20.24
C ALA A 142 -1.68 11.61 20.66
N ALA A 143 -2.62 11.66 19.70
CA ALA A 143 -4.04 11.78 19.97
C ALA A 143 -4.60 10.51 20.64
N LEU A 144 -4.22 9.32 20.17
CA LEU A 144 -4.62 8.05 20.79
C LEU A 144 -4.05 7.90 22.21
N ASP A 145 -2.82 8.32 22.46
CA ASP A 145 -2.20 8.34 23.80
C ASP A 145 -2.95 9.27 24.77
N ALA A 146 -3.55 10.34 24.25
CA ALA A 146 -4.42 11.24 25.01
C ALA A 146 -5.84 10.70 25.23
N GLY A 147 -6.19 9.53 24.71
CA GLY A 147 -7.52 8.93 24.84
C GLY A 147 -8.58 9.59 23.97
N ALA A 148 -8.21 10.14 22.80
CA ALA A 148 -9.10 10.86 21.91
C ALA A 148 -10.22 9.96 21.37
N ARG A 149 -11.50 10.37 21.47
CA ARG A 149 -12.62 9.71 20.80
C ARG A 149 -12.38 9.72 19.29
N THR A 150 -12.29 8.56 18.69
CA THR A 150 -11.77 8.41 17.33
C THR A 150 -12.86 8.02 16.35
N VAL A 151 -12.98 8.78 15.26
CA VAL A 151 -13.79 8.40 14.11
C VAL A 151 -12.84 8.12 12.92
N VAL A 152 -12.95 6.94 12.35
CA VAL A 152 -12.22 6.56 11.13
C VAL A 152 -13.17 6.63 9.95
N ILE A 153 -12.82 7.42 8.94
CA ILE A 153 -13.62 7.59 7.72
C ILE A 153 -13.00 6.75 6.60
N GLY A 154 -13.72 5.71 6.20
CA GLY A 154 -13.29 4.70 5.24
C GLY A 154 -12.83 3.40 5.89
N ALA A 155 -13.58 2.31 5.67
CA ALA A 155 -13.27 0.96 6.14
C ALA A 155 -12.36 0.20 5.15
N GLY A 156 -11.37 0.91 4.57
CA GLY A 156 -10.28 0.32 3.81
C GLY A 156 -9.23 -0.31 4.74
N PHE A 157 -8.18 -0.93 4.18
CA PHE A 157 -7.15 -1.61 4.99
C PHE A 157 -6.51 -0.69 6.03
N ILE A 158 -6.06 0.50 5.64
CA ILE A 158 -5.36 1.42 6.55
C ILE A 158 -6.30 1.95 7.63
N GLY A 159 -7.53 2.36 7.27
CA GLY A 159 -8.52 2.83 8.25
C GLY A 159 -8.83 1.75 9.29
N SER A 160 -9.02 0.51 8.85
CA SER A 160 -9.29 -0.62 9.74
C SER A 160 -8.08 -1.02 10.61
N GLU A 161 -6.85 -0.88 10.12
CA GLU A 161 -5.64 -1.04 10.93
C GLU A 161 -5.55 0.01 12.04
N VAL A 162 -5.85 1.28 11.71
CA VAL A 162 -5.91 2.36 12.72
C VAL A 162 -7.01 2.09 13.74
N ALA A 163 -8.19 1.67 13.30
CA ALA A 163 -9.29 1.30 14.21
C ALA A 163 -8.90 0.13 15.14
N SER A 164 -8.20 -0.87 14.60
CA SER A 164 -7.65 -1.97 15.38
C SER A 164 -6.66 -1.50 16.43
N SER A 165 -5.75 -0.59 16.09
CA SER A 165 -4.77 -0.02 17.03
C SER A 165 -5.42 0.87 18.09
N ALA A 166 -6.45 1.65 17.73
CA ALA A 166 -7.24 2.46 18.68
C ALA A 166 -7.98 1.57 19.68
N GLN A 167 -8.67 0.53 19.19
CA GLN A 167 -9.38 -0.44 20.03
C GLN A 167 -8.43 -1.15 21.01
N LYS A 168 -7.26 -1.58 20.55
CA LYS A 168 -6.22 -2.21 21.39
C LYS A 168 -5.74 -1.31 22.54
N ARG A 169 -5.81 0.01 22.34
CA ARG A 169 -5.50 1.02 23.38
C ARG A 169 -6.68 1.31 24.31
N GLY A 170 -7.84 0.69 24.09
CA GLY A 170 -9.05 0.95 24.85
C GLY A 170 -9.69 2.32 24.53
N VAL A 171 -9.41 2.89 23.36
CA VAL A 171 -10.00 4.14 22.91
C VAL A 171 -11.30 3.84 22.17
N ASP A 172 -12.35 4.63 22.43
CA ASP A 172 -13.60 4.55 21.67
C ASP A 172 -13.34 4.88 20.20
N VAL A 173 -13.70 3.93 19.32
CA VAL A 173 -13.51 4.07 17.89
C VAL A 173 -14.75 3.66 17.11
N THR A 174 -15.17 4.52 16.19
CA THR A 174 -16.22 4.23 15.20
C THR A 174 -15.63 4.34 13.80
N VAL A 175 -15.90 3.34 12.96
CA VAL A 175 -15.52 3.32 11.54
C VAL A 175 -16.76 3.62 10.71
N VAL A 176 -16.66 4.59 9.79
CA VAL A 176 -17.72 4.98 8.86
C VAL A 176 -17.31 4.65 7.44
N GLU A 177 -18.16 3.93 6.71
CA GLU A 177 -17.92 3.52 5.32
C GLU A 177 -19.13 3.90 4.45
N ALA A 178 -18.88 4.71 3.42
CA ALA A 178 -19.91 5.17 2.50
C ALA A 178 -20.52 4.03 1.65
N LEU A 179 -19.73 3.00 1.35
CA LEU A 179 -20.24 1.84 0.62
C LEU A 179 -21.01 0.89 1.55
N PRO A 180 -22.00 0.18 1.02
CA PRO A 180 -22.74 -0.84 1.80
C PRO A 180 -21.86 -1.98 2.31
N THR A 181 -20.75 -2.24 1.63
CA THR A 181 -19.77 -3.28 2.00
C THR A 181 -18.36 -2.72 1.84
N PRO A 182 -17.50 -2.86 2.85
CA PRO A 182 -16.09 -2.47 2.74
C PRO A 182 -15.29 -3.39 1.83
N LEU A 183 -14.12 -2.94 1.39
CA LEU A 183 -13.10 -3.73 0.67
C LEU A 183 -13.55 -4.33 -0.67
N VAL A 184 -14.68 -3.93 -1.24
CA VAL A 184 -15.24 -4.52 -2.48
C VAL A 184 -14.22 -4.51 -3.62
N ARG A 185 -13.45 -3.41 -3.77
CA ARG A 185 -12.44 -3.32 -4.83
C ARG A 185 -11.24 -4.26 -4.63
N ALA A 186 -10.97 -4.64 -3.39
CA ALA A 186 -9.79 -5.43 -3.05
C ALA A 186 -10.07 -6.94 -2.97
N THR A 187 -11.27 -7.32 -2.53
CA THR A 187 -11.60 -8.72 -2.23
C THR A 187 -12.98 -9.18 -2.76
N GLY A 188 -13.72 -8.29 -3.42
CA GLY A 188 -15.09 -8.54 -3.83
C GLY A 188 -16.09 -8.42 -2.68
N THR A 189 -17.40 -8.36 -3.01
CA THR A 189 -18.47 -8.07 -2.03
C THR A 189 -18.57 -9.13 -0.94
N VAL A 190 -18.57 -10.42 -1.30
CA VAL A 190 -18.78 -11.52 -0.34
C VAL A 190 -17.65 -11.57 0.70
N MET A 191 -16.42 -11.55 0.22
CA MET A 191 -15.27 -11.64 1.12
C MET A 191 -14.96 -10.32 1.84
N GLY A 192 -15.33 -9.19 1.24
CA GLY A 192 -15.27 -7.88 1.91
C GLY A 192 -16.17 -7.86 3.15
N ALA A 193 -17.40 -8.37 3.06
CA ALA A 193 -18.30 -8.50 4.20
C ALA A 193 -17.76 -9.47 5.27
N ALA A 194 -17.19 -10.62 4.85
CA ALA A 194 -16.59 -11.57 5.77
C ALA A 194 -15.40 -10.96 6.56
N ILE A 195 -14.54 -10.19 5.92
CA ILE A 195 -13.44 -9.49 6.60
C ILE A 195 -13.98 -8.37 7.52
N ALA A 196 -14.99 -7.62 7.07
CA ALA A 196 -15.57 -6.53 7.84
C ALA A 196 -16.17 -6.99 9.17
N SER A 197 -16.64 -8.25 9.27
CA SER A 197 -17.15 -8.82 10.52
C SER A 197 -16.10 -8.85 11.64
N LEU A 198 -14.81 -8.71 11.33
CA LEU A 198 -13.76 -8.59 12.33
C LEU A 198 -13.92 -7.35 13.22
N HIS A 199 -14.52 -6.27 12.72
CA HIS A 199 -14.82 -5.08 13.53
C HIS A 199 -15.77 -5.43 14.66
N ASP A 200 -16.96 -5.97 14.34
CA ASP A 200 -17.98 -6.33 15.32
C ASP A 200 -17.48 -7.39 16.32
N ARG A 201 -16.75 -8.41 15.83
CA ARG A 201 -16.16 -9.46 16.68
C ARG A 201 -15.19 -8.91 17.72
N ASN A 202 -14.58 -7.75 17.46
CA ASN A 202 -13.63 -7.10 18.36
C ASN A 202 -14.20 -5.84 19.03
N GLY A 203 -15.53 -5.62 18.96
CA GLY A 203 -16.18 -4.54 19.66
C GLY A 203 -15.96 -3.15 19.06
N THR A 204 -15.53 -3.07 17.79
CA THR A 204 -15.43 -1.81 17.05
C THR A 204 -16.72 -1.56 16.29
N THR A 205 -17.34 -0.39 16.48
CA THR A 205 -18.53 0.01 15.73
C THR A 205 -18.18 0.30 14.28
N LEU A 206 -18.87 -0.40 13.34
CA LEU A 206 -18.76 -0.17 11.91
C LEU A 206 -20.12 0.29 11.35
N ILE A 207 -20.18 1.49 10.76
CA ILE A 207 -21.34 2.05 10.08
C ILE A 207 -21.08 2.00 8.57
N CYS A 208 -21.87 1.24 7.83
CA CYS A 208 -21.77 1.10 6.37
C CYS A 208 -22.96 1.72 5.66
N GLY A 209 -22.76 2.13 4.41
CA GLY A 209 -23.81 2.72 3.55
C GLY A 209 -24.15 4.15 3.92
N THR A 210 -23.30 4.82 4.69
CA THR A 210 -23.51 6.19 5.18
C THR A 210 -22.23 6.97 4.98
N GLY A 211 -22.31 8.09 4.25
CA GLY A 211 -21.18 8.98 3.99
C GLY A 211 -21.01 10.05 5.08
N VAL A 212 -19.92 10.79 5.01
CA VAL A 212 -19.69 11.97 5.85
C VAL A 212 -20.13 13.21 5.07
N GLU A 213 -21.05 13.98 5.65
CA GLU A 213 -21.52 15.25 5.11
C GLU A 213 -20.59 16.40 5.51
N ALA A 214 -20.21 16.48 6.80
CA ALA A 214 -19.38 17.55 7.31
C ALA A 214 -18.52 17.13 8.52
N LEU A 215 -17.42 17.85 8.72
CA LEU A 215 -16.66 17.87 9.97
C LEU A 215 -16.90 19.22 10.65
N GLU A 216 -17.26 19.20 11.92
CA GLU A 216 -17.58 20.41 12.67
C GLU A 216 -16.65 20.59 13.87
N GLY A 217 -16.31 21.86 14.16
CA GLY A 217 -15.52 22.25 15.32
C GLY A 217 -15.08 23.71 15.26
N ASP A 218 -14.48 24.19 16.34
CA ASP A 218 -13.90 25.53 16.43
C ASP A 218 -12.37 25.41 16.50
N GLY A 219 -11.71 25.52 15.35
CA GLY A 219 -10.27 25.32 15.17
C GLY A 219 -9.79 23.86 15.39
N ARG A 220 -10.60 23.00 16.01
CA ARG A 220 -10.36 21.58 16.22
C ARG A 220 -11.64 20.79 15.98
N VAL A 221 -11.51 19.58 15.42
CA VAL A 221 -12.66 18.71 15.20
C VAL A 221 -13.33 18.36 16.53
N GLN A 222 -14.66 18.40 16.54
CA GLN A 222 -15.51 18.07 17.69
C GLN A 222 -16.60 17.06 17.31
N ARG A 223 -17.02 17.05 16.03
CA ARG A 223 -18.10 16.18 15.55
C ARG A 223 -17.93 15.83 14.08
N VAL A 224 -18.40 14.63 13.74
CA VAL A 224 -18.57 14.17 12.37
C VAL A 224 -20.08 14.07 12.11
N VAL A 225 -20.57 14.80 11.12
CA VAL A 225 -21.97 14.77 10.68
C VAL A 225 -22.07 13.81 9.50
N LEU A 226 -22.96 12.84 9.60
CA LEU A 226 -23.22 11.84 8.57
C LEU A 226 -24.38 12.27 7.65
N ASP A 227 -24.43 11.73 6.44
CA ASP A 227 -25.43 12.08 5.42
C ASP A 227 -26.86 11.62 5.75
N ASP A 228 -27.02 10.72 6.74
CA ASP A 228 -28.31 10.34 7.32
C ASP A 228 -28.78 11.27 8.45
N GLY A 229 -27.99 12.32 8.74
CA GLY A 229 -28.25 13.29 9.81
C GLY A 229 -27.76 12.86 11.19
N SER A 230 -27.19 11.69 11.35
CA SER A 230 -26.57 11.28 12.62
C SER A 230 -25.27 12.03 12.88
N VAL A 231 -24.90 12.18 14.15
CA VAL A 231 -23.72 12.94 14.58
C VAL A 231 -22.88 12.09 15.52
N LEU A 232 -21.58 12.03 15.24
CA LEU A 232 -20.60 11.33 16.07
C LEU A 232 -19.67 12.37 16.72
N ASP A 233 -19.56 12.33 18.03
CA ASP A 233 -18.53 13.13 18.73
C ASP A 233 -17.14 12.60 18.40
N ALA A 234 -16.19 13.49 18.10
CA ALA A 234 -14.82 13.10 17.72
C ALA A 234 -13.80 14.13 18.20
N ASP A 235 -12.71 13.65 18.79
CA ASP A 235 -11.51 14.43 19.13
C ASP A 235 -10.37 14.15 18.15
N LEU A 236 -10.45 12.99 17.45
CA LEU A 236 -9.58 12.56 16.37
C LEU A 236 -10.42 12.00 15.21
N VAL A 237 -10.15 12.49 14.02
CA VAL A 237 -10.71 11.92 12.78
C VAL A 237 -9.56 11.43 11.92
N VAL A 238 -9.61 10.14 11.54
CA VAL A 238 -8.64 9.56 10.60
C VAL A 238 -9.30 9.30 9.25
N VAL A 239 -8.84 10.01 8.22
CA VAL A 239 -9.41 9.95 6.87
C VAL A 239 -8.68 8.91 6.04
N GLY A 240 -9.36 7.79 5.73
CA GLY A 240 -8.86 6.64 4.98
C GLY A 240 -9.63 6.36 3.68
N ILE A 241 -9.99 7.39 2.90
CA ILE A 241 -10.82 7.29 1.69
C ILE A 241 -10.04 7.01 0.40
N GLY A 242 -8.82 6.49 0.54
CA GLY A 242 -7.95 6.12 -0.55
C GLY A 242 -6.92 7.19 -0.91
N VAL A 243 -6.20 6.92 -2.00
CA VAL A 243 -5.08 7.76 -2.44
C VAL A 243 -5.21 8.10 -3.93
N SER A 244 -4.45 9.09 -4.36
CA SER A 244 -4.25 9.46 -5.77
C SER A 244 -2.76 9.45 -6.10
N PRO A 245 -2.35 9.10 -7.34
CA PRO A 245 -0.94 9.10 -7.70
C PRO A 245 -0.35 10.52 -7.66
N CYS A 246 0.90 10.64 -7.17
CA CYS A 246 1.62 11.91 -7.10
C CYS A 246 2.16 12.30 -8.49
N THR A 247 1.31 12.87 -9.33
CA THR A 247 1.63 13.24 -10.73
C THR A 247 1.51 14.73 -11.04
N SER A 248 0.99 15.57 -10.15
CA SER A 248 0.74 16.99 -10.40
C SER A 248 2.01 17.76 -10.84
N TRP A 249 3.17 17.44 -10.27
CA TRP A 249 4.45 18.05 -10.63
C TRP A 249 4.95 17.67 -12.04
N LEU A 250 4.30 16.70 -12.71
CA LEU A 250 4.60 16.22 -14.06
C LEU A 250 3.70 16.85 -15.12
N GLU A 251 2.74 17.69 -14.74
CA GLU A 251 1.87 18.36 -15.68
C GLU A 251 2.70 19.22 -16.65
N GLY A 252 2.43 19.10 -17.95
CA GLY A 252 3.20 19.78 -19.00
C GLY A 252 4.57 19.20 -19.31
N SER A 253 5.02 18.14 -18.63
CA SER A 253 6.33 17.49 -18.88
C SER A 253 6.40 16.70 -20.19
N GLY A 254 5.27 16.38 -20.81
CA GLY A 254 5.20 15.52 -22.00
C GLY A 254 5.02 14.03 -21.67
N LEU A 255 4.99 13.63 -20.39
CA LEU A 255 4.61 12.28 -19.98
C LEU A 255 3.09 12.08 -20.15
N THR A 256 2.69 10.87 -20.53
CA THR A 256 1.27 10.49 -20.55
C THR A 256 0.82 10.13 -19.13
N LEU A 257 -0.16 10.89 -18.63
CA LEU A 257 -0.73 10.71 -17.30
C LEU A 257 -2.18 10.22 -17.43
N ASP A 258 -2.46 9.04 -16.86
CA ASP A 258 -3.79 8.46 -16.76
C ASP A 258 -3.84 7.58 -15.49
N ASN A 259 -4.47 8.06 -14.42
CA ASN A 259 -4.45 7.42 -13.10
C ASN A 259 -3.03 6.93 -12.72
N GLY A 260 -2.03 7.82 -12.87
CA GLY A 260 -0.61 7.55 -12.72
C GLY A 260 0.16 7.83 -14.00
N ILE A 261 1.42 7.43 -14.05
CA ILE A 261 2.27 7.55 -15.23
C ILE A 261 2.06 6.33 -16.11
N VAL A 262 1.62 6.52 -17.34
CA VAL A 262 1.41 5.43 -18.30
C VAL A 262 2.77 4.87 -18.73
N CYS A 263 2.96 3.57 -18.46
CA CYS A 263 4.17 2.83 -18.83
C CYS A 263 3.86 1.68 -19.77
N ASP A 264 4.87 1.17 -20.46
CA ASP A 264 4.83 -0.15 -21.08
C ASP A 264 5.12 -1.28 -20.07
N GLU A 265 5.22 -2.51 -20.54
CA GLU A 265 5.51 -3.68 -19.70
C GLU A 265 6.90 -3.64 -19.07
N THR A 266 7.83 -2.84 -19.57
CA THR A 266 9.18 -2.66 -19.02
C THR A 266 9.26 -1.51 -18.00
N LEU A 267 8.14 -0.89 -17.66
CA LEU A 267 8.01 0.31 -16.82
C LEU A 267 8.58 1.58 -17.49
N TRP A 268 8.81 1.55 -18.80
CA TRP A 268 9.21 2.71 -19.58
C TRP A 268 8.02 3.63 -19.86
N THR A 269 8.22 4.93 -19.72
CA THR A 269 7.17 5.95 -19.87
C THR A 269 6.90 6.41 -21.31
N GLY A 270 7.60 5.84 -22.31
CA GLY A 270 7.62 6.34 -23.68
C GLY A 270 8.63 7.46 -23.92
N VAL A 271 9.23 8.03 -22.88
CA VAL A 271 10.25 9.08 -22.97
C VAL A 271 11.64 8.48 -22.75
N PRO A 272 12.62 8.75 -23.65
CA PRO A 272 13.96 8.15 -23.53
C PRO A 272 14.65 8.39 -22.19
N GLY A 273 14.99 7.31 -21.52
CA GLY A 273 15.69 7.32 -20.23
C GLY A 273 14.77 7.57 -19.02
N VAL A 274 13.44 7.63 -19.19
CA VAL A 274 12.50 7.88 -18.09
C VAL A 274 11.64 6.65 -17.82
N TYR A 275 11.66 6.16 -16.60
CA TYR A 275 10.93 5.00 -16.09
C TYR A 275 10.11 5.39 -14.85
N ALA A 276 9.05 4.63 -14.55
CA ALA A 276 8.27 4.84 -13.33
C ALA A 276 8.13 3.55 -12.53
N ALA A 277 7.94 3.67 -11.20
CA ALA A 277 7.83 2.53 -10.29
C ALA A 277 6.98 2.82 -9.06
N GLY A 278 6.37 1.79 -8.51
CA GLY A 278 5.51 1.87 -7.32
C GLY A 278 4.13 2.43 -7.63
N ASP A 279 3.48 3.01 -6.61
CA ASP A 279 2.07 3.41 -6.68
C ASP A 279 1.76 4.45 -7.79
N VAL A 280 2.77 5.13 -8.35
CA VAL A 280 2.61 6.10 -9.43
C VAL A 280 2.58 5.44 -10.81
N ALA A 281 3.09 4.21 -10.95
CA ALA A 281 3.21 3.53 -12.24
C ALA A 281 1.91 2.84 -12.66
N ASN A 282 1.40 3.19 -13.84
CA ASN A 282 0.26 2.54 -14.49
C ASN A 282 0.78 1.75 -15.70
N TRP A 283 0.90 0.43 -15.52
CA TRP A 283 1.55 -0.45 -16.51
C TRP A 283 0.65 -1.64 -16.90
N PRO A 284 0.82 -2.22 -18.10
CA PRO A 284 0.17 -3.48 -18.45
C PRO A 284 0.86 -4.63 -17.69
N ASN A 285 0.10 -5.39 -16.88
CA ASN A 285 0.62 -6.60 -16.25
C ASN A 285 0.45 -7.79 -17.19
N PRO A 286 1.53 -8.37 -17.76
CA PRO A 286 1.42 -9.45 -18.72
C PRO A 286 0.80 -10.73 -18.12
N MET A 287 0.90 -10.90 -16.79
CA MET A 287 0.34 -12.06 -16.09
C MET A 287 -1.18 -12.18 -16.27
N PHE A 288 -1.89 -11.05 -16.25
CA PHE A 288 -3.34 -10.98 -16.35
C PHE A 288 -3.85 -10.30 -17.64
N GLY A 289 -2.95 -9.72 -18.44
CA GLY A 289 -3.30 -9.01 -19.67
C GLY A 289 -4.09 -7.72 -19.45
N VAL A 290 -3.98 -7.10 -18.29
CA VAL A 290 -4.69 -5.88 -17.91
C VAL A 290 -3.72 -4.77 -17.54
N ARG A 291 -4.10 -3.52 -17.84
CA ARG A 291 -3.41 -2.33 -17.35
C ARG A 291 -3.89 -2.04 -15.94
N GLN A 292 -2.94 -1.80 -15.02
CA GLN A 292 -3.25 -1.58 -13.62
C GLN A 292 -2.23 -0.67 -12.94
N ARG A 293 -2.64 -0.04 -11.86
CA ARG A 293 -1.81 0.67 -10.91
C ARG A 293 -2.00 0.00 -9.55
N MET A 294 -0.90 -0.31 -8.88
CA MET A 294 -0.93 -1.08 -7.64
C MET A 294 -0.34 -0.26 -6.49
N GLU A 295 -1.04 -0.26 -5.37
CA GLU A 295 -0.68 0.45 -4.14
C GLU A 295 -0.25 -0.57 -3.08
N ASN A 296 0.76 -1.39 -3.40
CA ASN A 296 1.21 -2.40 -2.45
C ASN A 296 2.74 -2.51 -2.38
N TRP A 297 3.20 -2.94 -1.22
CA TRP A 297 4.60 -3.02 -0.85
C TRP A 297 5.43 -3.87 -1.82
N THR A 298 4.91 -5.05 -2.16
CA THR A 298 5.65 -6.02 -2.99
C THR A 298 5.87 -5.47 -4.40
N ALA A 299 4.81 -4.92 -5.03
CA ALA A 299 4.93 -4.32 -6.36
C ALA A 299 5.86 -3.11 -6.35
N ALA A 300 5.78 -2.24 -5.34
CA ALA A 300 6.68 -1.09 -5.22
C ALA A 300 8.15 -1.51 -5.15
N ALA A 301 8.46 -2.54 -4.36
CA ALA A 301 9.81 -3.06 -4.23
C ALA A 301 10.34 -3.69 -5.54
N GLU A 302 9.52 -4.53 -6.18
CA GLU A 302 9.88 -5.24 -7.41
C GLU A 302 10.00 -4.27 -8.60
N GLN A 303 9.06 -3.33 -8.74
CA GLN A 303 9.07 -2.32 -9.80
C GLN A 303 10.26 -1.36 -9.67
N GLY A 304 10.57 -0.86 -8.46
CA GLY A 304 11.74 -0.01 -8.24
C GLY A 304 13.02 -0.64 -8.75
N ALA A 305 13.24 -1.90 -8.36
CA ALA A 305 14.41 -2.65 -8.80
C ALA A 305 14.42 -2.94 -10.33
N THR A 306 13.26 -3.18 -10.92
CA THR A 306 13.15 -3.45 -12.36
C THR A 306 13.33 -2.18 -13.19
N ALA A 307 12.67 -1.09 -12.81
CA ALA A 307 12.79 0.20 -13.48
C ALA A 307 14.23 0.71 -13.52
N ALA A 308 14.96 0.59 -12.40
CA ALA A 308 16.36 1.01 -12.36
C ALA A 308 17.25 0.17 -13.30
N ARG A 309 17.12 -1.16 -13.28
CA ARG A 309 17.87 -2.03 -14.21
C ARG A 309 17.57 -1.71 -15.67
N ASN A 310 16.28 -1.54 -16.00
CA ASN A 310 15.86 -1.21 -17.36
C ASN A 310 16.32 0.19 -17.80
N ALA A 311 16.34 1.15 -16.87
CA ALA A 311 16.82 2.51 -17.14
C ALA A 311 18.33 2.55 -17.43
N LEU A 312 19.11 1.67 -16.79
CA LEU A 312 20.55 1.57 -16.97
C LEU A 312 20.96 0.76 -18.23
N ASP A 313 20.12 -0.20 -18.63
CA ASP A 313 20.34 -1.06 -19.80
C ASP A 313 19.04 -1.22 -20.61
N PRO A 314 18.62 -0.16 -21.33
CA PRO A 314 17.35 -0.17 -22.07
C PRO A 314 17.33 -1.13 -23.27
N GLU A 315 18.49 -1.51 -23.79
CA GLU A 315 18.58 -2.47 -24.90
C GLU A 315 18.20 -3.89 -24.46
N HIS A 316 18.39 -4.22 -23.18
CA HIS A 316 18.05 -5.51 -22.59
C HIS A 316 16.93 -5.39 -21.53
N ALA A 317 16.08 -4.36 -21.66
CA ALA A 317 14.97 -4.13 -20.74
C ALA A 317 14.05 -5.36 -20.66
N LYS A 318 13.62 -5.70 -19.44
CA LYS A 318 12.79 -6.86 -19.17
C LYS A 318 11.39 -6.43 -18.74
N PRO A 319 10.34 -7.12 -19.21
CA PRO A 319 9.00 -6.91 -18.70
C PRO A 319 8.92 -7.16 -17.19
N TYR A 320 8.12 -6.34 -16.52
CA TYR A 320 7.70 -6.59 -15.15
C TYR A 320 6.33 -7.27 -15.17
N GLU A 321 6.29 -8.49 -14.66
CA GLU A 321 5.06 -9.24 -14.44
C GLU A 321 5.00 -9.74 -13.01
N THR A 322 3.81 -9.72 -12.41
CA THR A 322 3.62 -10.19 -11.04
C THR A 322 2.22 -10.75 -10.82
N VAL A 323 2.13 -11.69 -9.89
CA VAL A 323 0.88 -12.00 -9.20
C VAL A 323 0.78 -11.04 -8.01
N PRO A 324 -0.17 -10.11 -8.02
CA PRO A 324 -0.36 -9.17 -6.91
C PRO A 324 -0.39 -9.87 -5.57
N TYR A 325 0.19 -9.23 -4.56
CA TYR A 325 0.15 -9.71 -3.19
C TYR A 325 0.09 -8.53 -2.23
N PHE A 326 -0.88 -8.57 -1.33
CA PHE A 326 -0.94 -7.66 -0.20
C PHE A 326 -1.33 -8.39 1.08
N TRP A 327 -1.10 -7.74 2.20
CA TRP A 327 -1.57 -8.18 3.51
C TRP A 327 -2.03 -6.98 4.33
N SER A 328 -2.84 -7.28 5.34
CA SER A 328 -3.26 -6.35 6.37
C SER A 328 -3.41 -7.09 7.70
N ASP A 329 -3.22 -6.39 8.80
CA ASP A 329 -3.31 -6.97 10.15
C ASP A 329 -4.34 -6.20 10.96
N TRP A 330 -5.45 -6.86 11.34
CA TRP A 330 -6.53 -6.29 12.12
C TRP A 330 -6.81 -7.16 13.34
N TYR A 331 -6.83 -6.58 14.54
CA TYR A 331 -7.19 -7.27 15.77
C TYR A 331 -6.43 -8.58 16.01
N GLY A 332 -5.15 -8.61 15.66
CA GLY A 332 -4.32 -9.80 15.77
C GLY A 332 -4.49 -10.83 14.64
N SER A 333 -5.41 -10.62 13.73
CA SER A 333 -5.62 -11.48 12.56
C SER A 333 -4.90 -10.94 11.33
N ARG A 334 -4.29 -11.82 10.55
CA ARG A 334 -3.62 -11.49 9.28
C ARG A 334 -4.48 -11.85 8.09
N ILE A 335 -4.86 -10.84 7.35
CA ILE A 335 -5.56 -10.92 6.07
C ILE A 335 -4.50 -10.93 4.97
N GLN A 336 -4.58 -11.87 4.03
CA GLN A 336 -3.65 -11.92 2.90
C GLN A 336 -4.39 -12.25 1.62
N PHE A 337 -4.08 -11.51 0.55
CA PHE A 337 -4.66 -11.73 -0.78
C PHE A 337 -3.56 -11.87 -1.83
N VAL A 338 -3.75 -12.78 -2.76
CA VAL A 338 -2.92 -12.95 -3.96
C VAL A 338 -3.79 -13.00 -5.21
N GLY A 339 -3.31 -12.42 -6.30
CA GLY A 339 -4.00 -12.42 -7.59
C GLY A 339 -4.92 -11.22 -7.76
N VAL A 340 -6.05 -11.43 -8.43
CA VAL A 340 -7.05 -10.41 -8.76
C VAL A 340 -8.42 -10.79 -8.20
N PRO A 341 -9.24 -9.82 -7.73
CA PRO A 341 -10.55 -10.09 -7.15
C PRO A 341 -11.64 -10.30 -8.20
N GLU A 342 -11.40 -9.87 -9.45
CA GLU A 342 -12.32 -10.05 -10.56
C GLU A 342 -12.44 -11.54 -10.88
N SER A 343 -13.62 -12.09 -10.64
CA SER A 343 -13.84 -13.54 -10.73
C SER A 343 -15.30 -13.87 -11.04
N GLU A 344 -15.51 -15.05 -11.66
CA GLU A 344 -16.83 -15.64 -11.90
C GLU A 344 -17.41 -16.30 -10.65
N GLU A 345 -16.51 -16.78 -9.77
CA GLU A 345 -16.89 -17.52 -8.57
C GLU A 345 -15.85 -17.30 -7.47
N VAL A 346 -16.35 -17.19 -6.24
CA VAL A 346 -15.53 -17.23 -5.02
C VAL A 346 -16.02 -18.41 -4.18
N LEU A 347 -15.08 -19.31 -3.83
CA LEU A 347 -15.38 -20.52 -3.07
C LEU A 347 -14.55 -20.58 -1.79
N LEU A 348 -15.23 -20.72 -0.65
CA LEU A 348 -14.59 -21.04 0.62
C LEU A 348 -14.16 -22.52 0.60
N VAL A 349 -12.85 -22.78 0.67
CA VAL A 349 -12.28 -24.12 0.56
C VAL A 349 -11.75 -24.69 1.88
N ASP A 350 -11.57 -23.85 2.90
CA ASP A 350 -11.11 -24.23 4.24
C ASP A 350 -11.66 -23.26 5.26
N GLY A 351 -12.13 -23.77 6.41
CA GLY A 351 -12.69 -23.00 7.53
C GLY A 351 -14.11 -22.49 7.31
N ASP A 352 -14.58 -21.70 8.27
CA ASP A 352 -15.88 -21.03 8.30
C ASP A 352 -15.66 -19.55 8.58
N VAL A 353 -16.18 -18.66 7.72
CA VAL A 353 -15.98 -17.21 7.85
C VAL A 353 -16.67 -16.61 9.09
N ASP A 354 -17.71 -17.26 9.60
CA ASP A 354 -18.48 -16.78 10.74
C ASP A 354 -17.95 -17.29 12.09
N ASN A 355 -17.33 -18.47 12.10
CA ASN A 355 -17.00 -19.15 13.34
C ASN A 355 -15.51 -19.40 13.56
N ASP A 356 -14.69 -19.38 12.48
CA ASP A 356 -13.28 -19.70 12.57
C ASP A 356 -12.38 -18.45 12.52
N ASP A 357 -11.28 -18.50 13.26
CA ASP A 357 -10.21 -17.50 13.17
C ASP A 357 -9.27 -17.73 11.98
N ARG A 358 -9.54 -18.78 11.21
CA ARG A 358 -8.73 -19.17 10.06
C ARG A 358 -9.60 -19.78 8.96
N TRP A 359 -9.49 -19.19 7.78
CA TRP A 359 -10.17 -19.71 6.59
C TRP A 359 -9.42 -19.35 5.30
N THR A 360 -9.83 -19.98 4.19
CA THR A 360 -9.28 -19.75 2.84
C THR A 360 -10.38 -19.74 1.81
N ALA A 361 -10.42 -18.68 0.99
CA ALA A 361 -11.29 -18.56 -0.18
C ALA A 361 -10.47 -18.48 -1.46
N LEU A 362 -10.94 -19.12 -2.53
CA LEU A 362 -10.33 -19.11 -3.86
C LEU A 362 -11.24 -18.43 -4.86
N TYR A 363 -10.64 -17.77 -5.85
CA TYR A 363 -11.30 -16.99 -6.89
C TYR A 363 -11.06 -17.66 -8.25
N ARG A 364 -12.13 -17.90 -9.01
CA ARG A 364 -12.10 -18.58 -10.31
C ARG A 364 -12.45 -17.62 -11.45
N GLN A 365 -11.69 -17.70 -12.53
CA GLN A 365 -11.97 -17.02 -13.80
C GLN A 365 -11.54 -17.95 -14.95
N GLY A 366 -12.41 -18.16 -15.94
CA GLY A 366 -12.08 -18.94 -17.13
C GLY A 366 -11.51 -20.36 -16.86
N GLY A 367 -12.02 -21.05 -15.83
CA GLY A 367 -11.57 -22.41 -15.47
C GLY A 367 -10.21 -22.47 -14.72
N ARG A 368 -9.68 -21.32 -14.28
CA ARG A 368 -8.40 -21.21 -13.56
C ARG A 368 -8.57 -20.52 -12.22
N ILE A 369 -7.64 -20.78 -11.31
CA ILE A 369 -7.47 -19.95 -10.12
C ILE A 369 -6.83 -18.63 -10.52
N VAL A 370 -7.46 -17.50 -10.13
CA VAL A 370 -6.96 -16.14 -10.40
C VAL A 370 -6.71 -15.34 -9.12
N GLY A 371 -7.28 -15.77 -8.00
CA GLY A 371 -7.07 -15.15 -6.71
C GLY A 371 -7.22 -16.12 -5.55
N ALA A 372 -6.64 -15.79 -4.42
CA ALA A 372 -6.86 -16.46 -3.16
C ALA A 372 -6.80 -15.44 -2.01
N LEU A 373 -7.70 -15.60 -1.05
CA LEU A 373 -7.79 -14.81 0.17
C LEU A 373 -7.70 -15.72 1.38
N THR A 374 -6.93 -15.32 2.36
CA THR A 374 -6.82 -16.05 3.62
C THR A 374 -6.95 -15.14 4.83
N LEU A 375 -7.62 -15.61 5.85
CA LEU A 375 -7.47 -15.14 7.22
C LEU A 375 -6.54 -16.11 7.96
N ASN A 376 -5.45 -15.61 8.53
CA ASN A 376 -4.42 -16.39 9.25
C ASN A 376 -3.85 -17.59 8.46
N GLY A 377 -3.77 -17.44 7.11
CA GLY A 377 -3.33 -18.49 6.18
C GLY A 377 -1.90 -18.34 5.65
N GLN A 378 -0.96 -17.78 6.44
CA GLN A 378 0.40 -17.39 6.00
C GLN A 378 1.17 -18.55 5.33
N THR A 379 0.95 -19.78 5.79
CA THR A 379 1.65 -20.96 5.26
C THR A 379 1.11 -21.43 3.90
N VAL A 380 -0.08 -21.00 3.51
CA VAL A 380 -0.75 -21.47 2.29
C VAL A 380 -0.84 -20.43 1.19
N ILE A 381 -0.97 -19.16 1.53
CA ILE A 381 -1.21 -18.10 0.54
C ILE A 381 -0.14 -18.03 -0.55
N MET A 382 1.14 -18.19 -0.20
CA MET A 382 2.24 -18.16 -1.18
C MET A 382 2.26 -19.39 -2.11
N LYS A 383 1.64 -20.50 -1.71
CA LYS A 383 1.46 -21.65 -2.61
C LYS A 383 0.39 -21.35 -3.65
N TYR A 384 -0.71 -20.72 -3.27
CA TYR A 384 -1.71 -20.25 -4.24
C TYR A 384 -1.14 -19.18 -5.16
N ARG A 385 -0.32 -18.22 -4.66
CA ARG A 385 0.40 -17.26 -5.49
C ARG A 385 1.20 -17.97 -6.60
N ARG A 386 1.91 -19.04 -6.24
CA ARG A 386 2.67 -19.85 -7.21
C ARG A 386 1.76 -20.55 -8.21
N MET A 387 0.64 -21.13 -7.78
CA MET A 387 -0.33 -21.78 -8.66
C MET A 387 -0.92 -20.79 -9.66
N ILE A 388 -1.26 -19.58 -9.24
CA ILE A 388 -1.72 -18.50 -10.11
C ILE A 388 -0.65 -18.14 -11.13
N ALA A 389 0.61 -17.95 -10.70
CA ALA A 389 1.74 -17.66 -11.58
C ALA A 389 1.96 -18.78 -12.64
N GLN A 390 1.69 -20.02 -12.28
CA GLN A 390 1.77 -21.18 -13.17
C GLN A 390 0.50 -21.38 -14.01
N LYS A 391 -0.50 -20.48 -13.88
CA LYS A 391 -1.80 -20.58 -14.57
C LYS A 391 -2.51 -21.92 -14.32
N ALA A 392 -2.43 -22.44 -13.09
CA ALA A 392 -3.02 -23.70 -12.67
C ALA A 392 -4.53 -23.75 -12.94
N SER A 393 -5.05 -24.95 -13.24
CA SER A 393 -6.46 -25.16 -13.42
C SER A 393 -7.23 -25.01 -12.09
N TRP A 394 -8.53 -24.74 -12.17
CA TRP A 394 -9.41 -24.72 -10.99
C TRP A 394 -9.41 -26.07 -10.28
N GLY A 395 -9.41 -27.20 -11.05
CA GLY A 395 -9.34 -28.53 -10.49
C GLY A 395 -8.09 -28.78 -9.65
N ASP A 396 -6.91 -28.37 -10.14
CA ASP A 396 -5.65 -28.49 -9.40
C ASP A 396 -5.69 -27.70 -8.09
N ALA A 397 -6.32 -26.51 -8.10
CA ALA A 397 -6.44 -25.66 -6.91
C ALA A 397 -7.36 -26.30 -5.86
N LEU A 398 -8.47 -26.91 -6.27
CA LEU A 398 -9.39 -27.63 -5.38
C LEU A 398 -8.75 -28.90 -4.82
N GLU A 399 -8.09 -29.70 -5.64
CA GLU A 399 -7.36 -30.89 -5.19
C GLU A 399 -6.29 -30.55 -4.14
N PHE A 400 -5.57 -29.43 -4.36
CA PHE A 400 -4.59 -28.96 -3.39
C PHE A 400 -5.27 -28.55 -2.06
N ALA A 401 -6.42 -27.86 -2.10
CA ALA A 401 -7.17 -27.47 -0.91
C ALA A 401 -7.66 -28.70 -0.12
N GLU A 402 -8.22 -29.71 -0.81
CA GLU A 402 -8.70 -30.97 -0.22
C GLU A 402 -7.57 -31.75 0.46
N LYS A 403 -6.42 -31.91 -0.21
CA LYS A 403 -5.24 -32.58 0.36
C LYS A 403 -4.76 -31.88 1.64
N ARG A 404 -4.79 -30.56 1.65
CA ARG A 404 -4.41 -29.79 2.83
C ARG A 404 -5.38 -30.00 3.99
N ARG A 405 -6.68 -29.91 3.74
CA ARG A 405 -7.73 -30.13 4.74
C ARG A 405 -7.63 -31.53 5.35
N ALA A 406 -7.45 -32.55 4.50
CA ALA A 406 -7.26 -33.92 4.96
C ALA A 406 -6.00 -34.09 5.85
N SER A 407 -4.88 -33.44 5.46
CA SER A 407 -3.64 -33.45 6.25
C SER A 407 -3.79 -32.73 7.61
N ALA A 408 -4.55 -31.63 7.64
CA ALA A 408 -4.81 -30.88 8.89
C ALA A 408 -5.67 -31.72 9.86
N LEU A 409 -6.72 -32.37 9.37
CA LEU A 409 -7.57 -33.27 10.14
C LEU A 409 -6.78 -34.45 10.73
N ALA A 410 -5.93 -35.08 9.90
CA ALA A 410 -5.09 -36.20 10.37
C ALA A 410 -4.13 -35.80 11.50
N LYS A 411 -3.55 -34.58 11.41
CA LYS A 411 -2.67 -34.05 12.48
C LYS A 411 -3.43 -33.73 13.75
N ALA A 412 -4.64 -33.15 13.65
CA ALA A 412 -5.46 -32.85 14.81
C ALA A 412 -5.88 -34.13 15.55
N THR A 413 -6.20 -35.19 14.83
CA THR A 413 -6.54 -36.50 15.43
C THR A 413 -5.32 -37.11 16.13
N ALA A 414 -4.13 -37.09 15.52
CA ALA A 414 -2.89 -37.61 16.08
C ALA A 414 -2.36 -36.81 17.28
N SER A 415 -2.81 -35.57 17.52
CA SER A 415 -2.40 -34.73 18.64
C SER A 415 -3.32 -34.90 19.84
N ASN A 416 -4.48 -35.56 19.66
CA ASN A 416 -5.45 -35.86 20.71
C ASN A 416 -5.36 -37.31 21.25
N GLU A 417 -4.50 -38.13 20.67
CA GLU A 417 -4.08 -39.43 21.12
C GLU A 417 -2.72 -39.35 21.88
#